data_40b6b69f30501a2031a423810052d8ac
#
_entry.id   40b6b69f30501a2031a423810052d8ac
#
_cell.length_a   1.000
_cell.length_b   1.000
_cell.length_c   1.000
_cell.angle_alpha   90.00
_cell.angle_beta   90.00
_cell.angle_gamma   90.00
#
_symmetry.space_group_name_H-M   'P 1'
#
loop_
_entity.id
_entity.type
_entity.pdbx_description
1 polymer ?
#
loop_
_entity_poly.entity_id
_entity_poly.type
_entity_poly.pdbx_seq_one_letter_code
_entity_poly.pdbx_strand_id
1 'polypeptide(L)'
;MKTFIKAAVLVAGLMAASFSADAQKKAGIVAHRGFWNCEEAGYAKNSVAALRCAQEAGFWGSEFDVNMTSDGVLIVYHDSDVEGKKIEKYPYSEFKDFKIKNGEVIPTIDQYLEQGKKYPETMLVYELKPHSCDQVEDRFVEITIEKLKEHGLLDPERVMFISFSLHICEVLAEKLPEFTVQFLGSSKSPVELAERGINGVDYNHAVYSLHKKWYSQARANKMSVNAWTVNNEKDMKKMFRMGVDQLTTDHPLTAREILKDIGYAELR
;
A
#
# COMPACT_ATOMS: atom_id res chain seq x y z
N MET A 1 72.84 -35.14 31.13
CA MET A 1 72.00 -35.49 29.96
C MET A 1 70.56 -35.12 30.33
N LYS A 2 70.03 -34.06 29.77
CA LYS A 2 68.64 -33.65 30.00
C LYS A 2 67.88 -33.73 28.65
N THR A 3 67.00 -34.70 28.58
CA THR A 3 66.15 -34.97 27.39
C THR A 3 64.98 -34.03 27.34
N PHE A 4 64.86 -33.19 26.31
CA PHE A 4 63.72 -32.33 26.06
C PHE A 4 62.69 -33.08 25.20
N ILE A 5 61.54 -33.33 25.79
CA ILE A 5 60.37 -33.83 25.05
C ILE A 5 59.63 -32.62 24.45
N LYS A 6 59.55 -32.55 23.11
CA LYS A 6 58.73 -31.56 22.41
C LYS A 6 57.27 -32.07 22.30
N ALA A 7 56.38 -31.43 22.97
CA ALA A 7 54.95 -31.67 22.79
C ALA A 7 54.48 -30.89 21.56
N ALA A 8 53.96 -31.57 20.55
CA ALA A 8 53.28 -30.98 19.41
C ALA A 8 51.80 -30.77 19.77
N VAL A 9 51.40 -29.51 19.80
CA VAL A 9 49.99 -29.14 19.97
C VAL A 9 49.32 -29.12 18.60
N LEU A 10 48.40 -30.04 18.37
CA LEU A 10 47.59 -30.12 17.17
C LEU A 10 46.35 -29.18 17.37
N VAL A 11 46.38 -28.04 16.73
CA VAL A 11 45.22 -27.13 16.70
C VAL A 11 44.27 -27.60 15.61
N ALA A 12 43.22 -28.29 15.98
CA ALA A 12 42.12 -28.64 15.08
C ALA A 12 41.22 -27.37 14.93
N GLY A 13 41.37 -26.68 13.81
CA GLY A 13 40.47 -25.58 13.45
C GLY A 13 39.09 -26.12 13.07
N LEU A 14 38.11 -25.94 13.95
CA LEU A 14 36.69 -26.08 13.57
C LEU A 14 36.34 -24.91 12.65
N MET A 15 36.24 -25.16 11.34
CA MET A 15 35.52 -24.26 10.44
C MET A 15 34.03 -24.41 10.75
N ALA A 16 33.48 -23.48 11.53
CA ALA A 16 32.04 -23.29 11.63
C ALA A 16 31.55 -22.74 10.28
N ALA A 17 30.98 -23.61 9.44
CA ALA A 17 30.21 -23.18 8.29
C ALA A 17 29.00 -22.44 8.81
N SER A 18 29.03 -21.11 8.78
CA SER A 18 27.89 -20.27 8.99
C SER A 18 26.90 -20.50 7.83
N PHE A 19 25.96 -21.41 8.02
CA PHE A 19 24.76 -21.43 7.20
C PHE A 19 24.01 -20.12 7.50
N SER A 20 24.19 -19.10 6.66
CA SER A 20 23.23 -18.01 6.58
C SER A 20 21.95 -18.66 6.06
N ALA A 21 20.98 -18.89 6.96
CA ALA A 21 19.63 -19.20 6.54
C ALA A 21 19.20 -18.03 5.64
N ASP A 22 19.05 -18.28 4.34
CA ASP A 22 18.46 -17.31 3.43
C ASP A 22 17.13 -16.86 4.05
N ALA A 23 17.05 -15.59 4.45
CA ALA A 23 15.84 -15.07 5.06
C ALA A 23 14.70 -15.28 4.06
N GLN A 24 13.67 -16.02 4.47
CA GLN A 24 12.53 -16.31 3.61
C GLN A 24 11.99 -15.00 3.03
N LYS A 25 11.91 -14.91 1.70
CA LYS A 25 11.35 -13.74 1.03
C LYS A 25 9.92 -13.52 1.45
N LYS A 26 9.55 -12.25 1.64
CA LYS A 26 8.23 -11.85 2.13
C LYS A 26 7.62 -10.81 1.19
N ALA A 27 6.29 -10.78 1.11
CA ALA A 27 5.56 -9.70 0.45
C ALA A 27 4.22 -9.44 1.15
N GLY A 28 3.77 -8.19 1.13
CA GLY A 28 2.45 -7.80 1.60
C GLY A 28 1.41 -8.00 0.50
N ILE A 29 0.25 -8.54 0.87
CA ILE A 29 -0.92 -8.60 -0.01
C ILE A 29 -1.83 -7.45 0.36
N VAL A 30 -2.12 -6.58 -0.62
CA VAL A 30 -3.03 -5.44 -0.46
C VAL A 30 -4.34 -5.75 -1.17
N ALA A 31 -5.43 -5.76 -0.42
CA ALA A 31 -6.77 -5.91 -0.97
C ALA A 31 -7.19 -4.58 -1.62
N HIS A 32 -7.28 -4.55 -2.96
CA HIS A 32 -7.65 -3.38 -3.76
C HIS A 32 -9.09 -2.97 -3.49
N ARG A 33 -9.31 -1.75 -3.00
CA ARG A 33 -10.63 -1.21 -2.57
C ARG A 33 -11.30 -2.06 -1.50
N GLY A 34 -10.49 -2.63 -0.59
CA GLY A 34 -10.88 -3.64 0.37
C GLY A 34 -11.01 -5.05 -0.23
N PHE A 35 -11.30 -6.04 0.61
CA PHE A 35 -11.64 -7.38 0.13
C PHE A 35 -13.12 -7.42 -0.26
N TRP A 36 -13.45 -6.67 -1.33
CA TRP A 36 -14.80 -6.49 -1.84
C TRP A 36 -15.33 -7.70 -2.61
N ASN A 37 -14.44 -8.52 -3.17
CA ASN A 37 -14.80 -9.66 -4.03
C ASN A 37 -15.17 -10.91 -3.20
N CYS A 38 -16.06 -10.73 -2.24
CA CYS A 38 -16.63 -11.78 -1.39
C CYS A 38 -18.09 -11.47 -1.05
N GLU A 39 -18.81 -12.49 -0.60
CA GLU A 39 -20.23 -12.40 -0.27
C GLU A 39 -20.47 -11.49 0.94
N GLU A 40 -19.62 -11.59 1.96
CA GLU A 40 -19.71 -10.83 3.21
C GLU A 40 -19.55 -9.31 3.00
N ALA A 41 -18.84 -8.89 1.94
CA ALA A 41 -18.74 -7.49 1.53
C ALA A 41 -19.89 -7.06 0.59
N GLY A 42 -20.75 -7.99 0.17
CA GLY A 42 -21.79 -7.76 -0.83
C GLY A 42 -21.24 -7.30 -2.18
N TYR A 43 -19.99 -7.67 -2.49
CA TYR A 43 -19.27 -7.28 -3.72
C TYR A 43 -19.17 -5.75 -3.92
N ALA A 44 -19.11 -4.99 -2.84
CA ALA A 44 -19.06 -3.52 -2.85
C ALA A 44 -17.65 -3.00 -2.57
N LYS A 45 -17.02 -2.45 -3.61
CA LYS A 45 -15.72 -1.76 -3.53
C LYS A 45 -15.80 -0.53 -2.61
N ASN A 46 -14.72 -0.22 -1.90
CA ASN A 46 -14.64 0.96 -1.03
C ASN A 46 -15.72 1.01 0.08
N SER A 47 -16.34 -0.13 0.40
CA SER A 47 -17.30 -0.22 1.50
C SER A 47 -16.62 -0.47 2.84
N VAL A 48 -17.27 -0.08 3.93
CA VAL A 48 -16.80 -0.45 5.28
C VAL A 48 -16.78 -1.97 5.45
N ALA A 49 -17.73 -2.68 4.83
CA ALA A 49 -17.75 -4.14 4.82
C ALA A 49 -16.53 -4.73 4.11
N ALA A 50 -16.08 -4.15 2.98
CA ALA A 50 -14.91 -4.64 2.26
C ALA A 50 -13.60 -4.44 3.07
N LEU A 51 -13.46 -3.31 3.78
CA LEU A 51 -12.36 -3.11 4.73
C LEU A 51 -12.39 -4.16 5.84
N ARG A 52 -13.54 -4.36 6.48
CA ARG A 52 -13.72 -5.37 7.52
C ARG A 52 -13.34 -6.77 7.02
N CYS A 53 -13.79 -7.16 5.83
CA CYS A 53 -13.44 -8.46 5.25
C CYS A 53 -11.94 -8.62 5.01
N ALA A 54 -11.24 -7.55 4.57
CA ALA A 54 -9.79 -7.57 4.41
C ALA A 54 -9.07 -7.77 5.75
N GLN A 55 -9.53 -7.10 6.78
CA GLN A 55 -9.01 -7.19 8.14
C GLN A 55 -9.26 -8.56 8.78
N GLU A 56 -10.48 -9.08 8.71
CA GLU A 56 -10.85 -10.41 9.23
C GLU A 56 -10.10 -11.54 8.51
N ALA A 57 -9.82 -11.38 7.22
CA ALA A 57 -8.99 -12.31 6.45
C ALA A 57 -7.48 -12.18 6.77
N GLY A 58 -7.06 -11.17 7.54
CA GLY A 58 -5.68 -10.93 7.96
C GLY A 58 -4.76 -10.66 6.77
N PHE A 59 -5.21 -9.86 5.78
CA PHE A 59 -4.32 -9.35 4.74
C PHE A 59 -3.42 -8.25 5.30
N TRP A 60 -2.21 -8.17 4.78
CA TRP A 60 -1.24 -7.16 5.19
C TRP A 60 -1.79 -5.73 5.05
N GLY A 61 -2.53 -5.45 3.97
CA GLY A 61 -3.10 -4.12 3.76
C GLY A 61 -4.45 -4.15 3.06
N SER A 62 -5.18 -3.06 3.23
CA SER A 62 -6.43 -2.75 2.54
C SER A 62 -6.29 -1.38 1.90
N GLU A 63 -6.38 -1.32 0.58
CA GLU A 63 -6.36 -0.08 -0.18
C GLU A 63 -7.78 0.49 -0.30
N PHE A 64 -7.90 1.80 -0.33
CA PHE A 64 -9.14 2.53 -0.53
C PHE A 64 -8.93 3.92 -1.11
N ASP A 65 -9.88 4.36 -1.92
CA ASP A 65 -9.85 5.62 -2.67
C ASP A 65 -10.59 6.73 -1.92
N VAL A 66 -9.98 7.89 -1.77
CA VAL A 66 -10.61 9.03 -1.10
C VAL A 66 -10.69 10.24 -2.02
N ASN A 67 -11.86 10.88 -2.03
CA ASN A 67 -12.13 12.15 -2.68
C ASN A 67 -12.61 13.18 -1.65
N MET A 68 -12.39 14.48 -1.93
CA MET A 68 -12.83 15.59 -1.11
C MET A 68 -13.97 16.35 -1.81
N THR A 69 -15.07 16.56 -1.09
CA THR A 69 -16.20 17.38 -1.55
C THR A 69 -15.89 18.88 -1.45
N SER A 70 -16.72 19.73 -2.08
CA SER A 70 -16.50 21.18 -2.09
C SER A 70 -16.48 21.83 -0.70
N ASP A 71 -17.22 21.26 0.25
CA ASP A 71 -17.28 21.69 1.65
C ASP A 71 -16.22 21.03 2.55
N GLY A 72 -15.32 20.19 1.97
CA GLY A 72 -14.17 19.60 2.67
C GLY A 72 -14.47 18.29 3.38
N VAL A 73 -15.62 17.66 3.14
CA VAL A 73 -15.89 16.31 3.65
C VAL A 73 -15.16 15.28 2.79
N LEU A 74 -14.41 14.38 3.43
CA LEU A 74 -13.71 13.30 2.75
C LEU A 74 -14.63 12.06 2.67
N ILE A 75 -14.80 11.53 1.45
CA ILE A 75 -15.63 10.35 1.17
C ILE A 75 -14.80 9.25 0.50
N VAL A 76 -15.11 7.99 0.82
CA VAL A 76 -14.41 6.83 0.28
C VAL A 76 -15.10 6.32 -0.98
N TYR A 77 -14.61 6.79 -2.12
CA TYR A 77 -15.16 6.49 -3.44
C TYR A 77 -14.12 6.66 -4.54
N HIS A 78 -14.12 5.78 -5.55
CA HIS A 78 -13.07 5.77 -6.57
C HIS A 78 -13.20 6.86 -7.63
N ASP A 79 -14.41 7.03 -8.18
CA ASP A 79 -14.61 7.91 -9.32
C ASP A 79 -14.62 9.38 -8.88
N SER A 80 -14.24 10.28 -9.77
CA SER A 80 -14.24 11.71 -9.50
C SER A 80 -15.66 12.34 -9.52
N ASP A 81 -16.67 11.55 -9.89
CA ASP A 81 -18.06 11.94 -9.90
C ASP A 81 -19.01 10.83 -9.42
N VAL A 82 -20.18 11.21 -8.94
CA VAL A 82 -21.30 10.35 -8.59
C VAL A 82 -22.50 10.81 -9.41
N GLU A 83 -23.03 9.94 -10.28
CA GLU A 83 -24.16 10.24 -11.15
C GLU A 83 -23.99 11.55 -11.96
N GLY A 84 -22.76 11.79 -12.45
CA GLY A 84 -22.42 12.96 -13.26
C GLY A 84 -22.15 14.24 -12.45
N LYS A 85 -22.25 14.21 -11.11
CA LYS A 85 -21.87 15.32 -10.23
C LYS A 85 -20.43 15.15 -9.78
N LYS A 86 -19.54 16.05 -10.20
CA LYS A 86 -18.13 16.02 -9.76
C LYS A 86 -18.02 16.26 -8.25
N ILE A 87 -17.40 15.33 -7.54
CA ILE A 87 -17.32 15.35 -6.06
C ILE A 87 -16.72 16.66 -5.56
N GLU A 88 -15.62 17.13 -6.14
CA GLU A 88 -14.94 18.38 -5.73
C GLU A 88 -15.77 19.66 -5.93
N LYS A 89 -16.87 19.60 -6.70
CA LYS A 89 -17.69 20.79 -7.03
C LYS A 89 -19.00 20.89 -6.23
N TYR A 90 -19.37 19.83 -5.53
CA TYR A 90 -20.63 19.77 -4.78
C TYR A 90 -20.38 19.43 -3.31
N PRO A 91 -21.24 19.94 -2.38
CA PRO A 91 -21.13 19.63 -0.97
C PRO A 91 -21.54 18.17 -0.70
N TYR A 92 -21.09 17.63 0.43
CA TYR A 92 -21.38 16.24 0.85
C TYR A 92 -22.88 15.93 0.89
N SER A 93 -23.74 16.91 1.18
CA SER A 93 -25.19 16.74 1.20
C SER A 93 -25.77 16.18 -0.11
N GLU A 94 -25.06 16.36 -1.24
CA GLU A 94 -25.46 15.83 -2.55
C GLU A 94 -25.13 14.34 -2.74
N PHE A 95 -24.30 13.76 -1.87
CA PHE A 95 -23.78 12.39 -1.99
C PHE A 95 -24.18 11.48 -0.83
N LYS A 96 -24.57 12.03 0.32
CA LYS A 96 -24.78 11.31 1.58
C LYS A 96 -25.80 10.15 1.52
N ASP A 97 -26.74 10.19 0.58
CA ASP A 97 -27.80 9.19 0.43
C ASP A 97 -27.55 8.23 -0.74
N PHE A 98 -26.45 8.43 -1.50
CA PHE A 98 -26.09 7.54 -2.61
C PHE A 98 -25.72 6.16 -2.10
N LYS A 99 -26.35 5.13 -2.66
CA LYS A 99 -26.14 3.72 -2.27
C LYS A 99 -25.09 3.05 -3.16
N ILE A 100 -24.07 2.48 -2.55
CA ILE A 100 -23.14 1.57 -3.22
C ILE A 100 -23.75 0.17 -3.32
N LYS A 101 -23.02 -0.75 -4.00
CA LYS A 101 -23.57 -2.04 -4.46
C LYS A 101 -24.20 -2.91 -3.36
N ASN A 102 -23.67 -2.89 -2.13
CA ASN A 102 -24.20 -3.67 -0.99
C ASN A 102 -25.30 -2.96 -0.20
N GLY A 103 -25.77 -1.78 -0.66
CA GLY A 103 -26.79 -0.97 0.00
C GLY A 103 -26.28 -0.03 1.09
N GLU A 104 -24.99 -0.06 1.43
CA GLU A 104 -24.38 0.99 2.25
C GLU A 104 -24.43 2.32 1.51
N VAL A 105 -24.42 3.45 2.22
CA VAL A 105 -24.11 4.77 1.63
C VAL A 105 -22.62 4.88 1.36
N ILE A 106 -22.20 5.80 0.47
CA ILE A 106 -20.78 6.13 0.33
C ILE A 106 -20.22 6.48 1.72
N PRO A 107 -19.22 5.76 2.24
CA PRO A 107 -18.68 6.04 3.56
C PRO A 107 -17.97 7.40 3.59
N THR A 108 -18.13 8.15 4.67
CA THR A 108 -17.18 9.21 5.00
C THR A 108 -15.88 8.60 5.49
N ILE A 109 -14.79 9.38 5.42
CA ILE A 109 -13.50 8.94 5.96
C ILE A 109 -13.59 8.61 7.46
N ASP A 110 -14.39 9.36 8.22
CA ASP A 110 -14.58 9.11 9.65
C ASP A 110 -15.17 7.71 9.90
N GLN A 111 -16.20 7.31 9.14
CA GLN A 111 -16.79 5.97 9.23
C GLN A 111 -15.81 4.87 8.85
N TYR A 112 -14.99 5.12 7.82
CA TYR A 112 -13.99 4.16 7.34
C TYR A 112 -12.84 3.97 8.33
N LEU A 113 -12.31 5.07 8.89
CA LEU A 113 -11.25 5.04 9.90
C LEU A 113 -11.71 4.42 11.22
N GLU A 114 -12.98 4.57 11.63
CA GLU A 114 -13.54 3.86 12.79
C GLU A 114 -13.48 2.33 12.61
N GLN A 115 -13.70 1.83 11.40
CA GLN A 115 -13.45 0.41 11.12
C GLN A 115 -11.95 0.11 11.10
N GLY A 116 -11.13 0.99 10.51
CA GLY A 116 -9.69 0.85 10.39
C GLY A 116 -8.98 0.62 11.73
N LYS A 117 -9.45 1.28 12.79
CA LYS A 117 -8.89 1.15 14.15
C LYS A 117 -9.02 -0.23 14.78
N LYS A 118 -10.01 -1.03 14.36
CA LYS A 118 -10.36 -2.29 15.03
C LYS A 118 -9.31 -3.39 14.84
N TYR A 119 -8.49 -3.30 13.80
CA TYR A 119 -7.47 -4.30 13.46
C TYR A 119 -6.13 -3.61 13.22
N PRO A 120 -5.32 -3.44 14.27
CA PRO A 120 -4.08 -2.69 14.19
C PRO A 120 -3.00 -3.31 13.29
N GLU A 121 -3.11 -4.58 12.98
CA GLU A 121 -2.19 -5.31 12.11
C GLU A 121 -2.41 -5.09 10.61
N THR A 122 -3.56 -4.51 10.21
CA THR A 122 -3.84 -4.23 8.79
C THR A 122 -3.40 -2.81 8.42
N MET A 123 -2.49 -2.70 7.47
CA MET A 123 -2.06 -1.42 6.89
C MET A 123 -3.20 -0.78 6.10
N LEU A 124 -3.49 0.48 6.38
CA LEU A 124 -4.42 1.30 5.62
C LEU A 124 -3.66 1.96 4.46
N VAL A 125 -3.87 1.46 3.25
CA VAL A 125 -3.26 2.01 2.02
C VAL A 125 -4.20 3.07 1.47
N TYR A 126 -3.92 4.32 1.79
CA TYR A 126 -4.79 5.48 1.57
C TYR A 126 -4.47 6.13 0.23
N GLU A 127 -5.36 5.99 -0.77
CA GLU A 127 -5.24 6.73 -2.02
C GLU A 127 -5.91 8.10 -1.91
N LEU A 128 -5.11 9.17 -2.04
CA LEU A 128 -5.65 10.52 -2.26
C LEU A 128 -5.83 10.73 -3.76
N LYS A 129 -7.09 10.85 -4.20
CA LYS A 129 -7.41 11.08 -5.62
C LYS A 129 -6.98 12.48 -6.06
N PRO A 130 -6.45 12.65 -7.30
CA PRO A 130 -6.11 13.97 -7.83
C PRO A 130 -7.33 14.89 -7.88
N HIS A 131 -7.12 16.18 -7.61
CA HIS A 131 -8.10 17.25 -7.71
C HIS A 131 -7.70 18.29 -8.75
N SER A 132 -8.52 19.32 -8.93
CA SER A 132 -8.43 20.25 -10.07
C SER A 132 -7.23 21.20 -10.05
N CYS A 133 -6.60 21.43 -8.90
CA CYS A 133 -5.40 22.28 -8.75
C CYS A 133 -4.70 22.03 -7.41
N ASP A 134 -3.43 22.48 -7.34
CA ASP A 134 -2.56 22.31 -6.18
C ASP A 134 -3.18 22.85 -4.88
N GLN A 135 -3.85 24.01 -4.90
CA GLN A 135 -4.46 24.58 -3.69
C GLN A 135 -5.59 23.70 -3.11
N VAL A 136 -6.33 22.99 -3.98
CA VAL A 136 -7.36 22.04 -3.52
C VAL A 136 -6.69 20.79 -2.98
N GLU A 137 -5.62 20.32 -3.62
CA GLU A 137 -4.83 19.17 -3.18
C GLU A 137 -4.11 19.44 -1.84
N ASP A 138 -3.56 20.65 -1.64
CA ASP A 138 -2.98 21.08 -0.36
C ASP A 138 -4.01 20.99 0.78
N ARG A 139 -5.20 21.57 0.57
CA ARG A 139 -6.29 21.48 1.54
C ARG A 139 -6.72 20.04 1.81
N PHE A 140 -6.75 19.21 0.77
CA PHE A 140 -7.10 17.79 0.89
C PHE A 140 -6.08 17.05 1.77
N VAL A 141 -4.80 17.26 1.56
CA VAL A 141 -3.73 16.68 2.39
C VAL A 141 -3.86 17.16 3.84
N GLU A 142 -4.09 18.45 4.07
CA GLU A 142 -4.26 19.00 5.42
C GLU A 142 -5.43 18.37 6.17
N ILE A 143 -6.61 18.30 5.55
CA ILE A 143 -7.79 17.66 6.16
C ILE A 143 -7.52 16.15 6.38
N THR A 144 -6.83 15.46 5.46
CA THR A 144 -6.46 14.05 5.64
C THR A 144 -5.60 13.85 6.89
N ILE A 145 -4.58 14.69 7.09
CA ILE A 145 -3.70 14.65 8.27
C ILE A 145 -4.49 14.92 9.55
N GLU A 146 -5.39 15.91 9.54
CA GLU A 146 -6.26 16.23 10.68
C GLU A 146 -7.16 15.04 11.03
N LYS A 147 -7.82 14.42 10.05
CA LYS A 147 -8.67 13.24 10.25
C LYS A 147 -7.91 12.05 10.82
N LEU A 148 -6.72 11.77 10.31
CA LEU A 148 -5.88 10.70 10.86
C LEU A 148 -5.45 11.00 12.31
N LYS A 149 -5.15 12.26 12.66
CA LYS A 149 -4.88 12.67 14.05
C LYS A 149 -6.10 12.50 14.95
N GLU A 150 -7.27 12.97 14.53
CA GLU A 150 -8.54 12.85 15.27
C GLU A 150 -8.86 11.39 15.61
N HIS A 151 -8.59 10.47 14.68
CA HIS A 151 -8.81 9.04 14.87
C HIS A 151 -7.66 8.29 15.54
N GLY A 152 -6.54 8.97 15.85
CA GLY A 152 -5.34 8.33 16.42
C GLY A 152 -4.65 7.34 15.47
N LEU A 153 -4.77 7.59 14.16
CA LEU A 153 -4.22 6.75 13.09
C LEU A 153 -3.09 7.45 12.31
N LEU A 154 -2.62 8.62 12.75
CA LEU A 154 -1.44 9.24 12.14
C LEU A 154 -0.17 8.54 12.64
N ASP A 155 0.05 7.34 12.11
CA ASP A 155 1.12 6.42 12.49
C ASP A 155 1.65 5.72 11.22
N PRO A 156 2.95 5.80 10.89
CA PRO A 156 3.54 5.18 9.71
C PRO A 156 3.49 3.64 9.73
N GLU A 157 3.28 3.02 10.89
CA GLU A 157 3.04 1.57 11.00
C GLU A 157 1.59 1.18 10.71
N ARG A 158 0.68 2.16 10.57
CA ARG A 158 -0.75 1.97 10.37
C ARG A 158 -1.27 2.48 9.03
N VAL A 159 -0.63 3.51 8.49
CA VAL A 159 -1.07 4.19 7.27
C VAL A 159 0.10 4.40 6.33
N MET A 160 -0.10 4.12 5.07
CA MET A 160 0.75 4.57 3.98
C MET A 160 -0.11 5.28 2.92
N PHE A 161 0.52 6.17 2.17
CA PHE A 161 -0.16 6.99 1.17
C PHE A 161 0.22 6.61 -0.24
N ILE A 162 -0.77 6.66 -1.14
CA ILE A 162 -0.57 6.50 -2.56
C ILE A 162 -1.35 7.59 -3.31
N SER A 163 -0.84 8.08 -4.44
CA SER A 163 -1.54 9.03 -5.29
C SER A 163 -1.04 9.02 -6.74
N PHE A 164 -1.93 9.33 -7.68
CA PHE A 164 -1.57 9.68 -9.06
C PHE A 164 -1.13 11.14 -9.20
N SER A 165 -1.43 12.01 -8.23
CA SER A 165 -0.93 13.39 -8.20
C SER A 165 0.51 13.41 -7.67
N LEU A 166 1.44 13.92 -8.49
CA LEU A 166 2.80 14.14 -8.05
C LEU A 166 2.86 15.19 -6.94
N HIS A 167 2.04 16.26 -7.05
CA HIS A 167 1.95 17.32 -6.06
C HIS A 167 1.53 16.78 -4.68
N ILE A 168 0.45 15.97 -4.62
CA ILE A 168 0.02 15.31 -3.36
C ILE A 168 1.18 14.49 -2.75
N CYS A 169 1.88 13.70 -3.57
CA CYS A 169 3.01 12.90 -3.08
C CYS A 169 4.15 13.77 -2.53
N GLU A 170 4.49 14.88 -3.20
CA GLU A 170 5.52 15.81 -2.75
C GLU A 170 5.14 16.48 -1.41
N VAL A 171 3.88 16.96 -1.30
CA VAL A 171 3.37 17.60 -0.06
C VAL A 171 3.32 16.60 1.10
N LEU A 172 2.90 15.35 0.85
CA LEU A 172 2.89 14.31 1.88
C LEU A 172 4.31 13.94 2.32
N ALA A 173 5.25 13.78 1.38
CA ALA A 173 6.65 13.45 1.68
C ALA A 173 7.34 14.57 2.50
N GLU A 174 7.00 15.83 2.24
CA GLU A 174 7.51 16.98 3.00
C GLU A 174 6.91 17.04 4.41
N LYS A 175 5.57 16.91 4.54
CA LYS A 175 4.86 17.05 5.82
C LYS A 175 5.01 15.83 6.74
N LEU A 176 5.19 14.64 6.17
CA LEU A 176 5.20 13.33 6.85
C LEU A 176 6.38 12.46 6.38
N PRO A 177 7.64 12.89 6.58
CA PRO A 177 8.82 12.22 6.03
C PRO A 177 9.04 10.79 6.56
N GLU A 178 8.41 10.42 7.68
CA GLU A 178 8.44 9.07 8.25
C GLU A 178 7.44 8.10 7.61
N PHE A 179 6.46 8.61 6.86
CA PHE A 179 5.45 7.77 6.20
C PHE A 179 5.94 7.24 4.85
N THR A 180 5.43 6.07 4.48
CA THR A 180 5.58 5.59 3.10
C THR A 180 4.62 6.35 2.19
N VAL A 181 5.17 7.03 1.19
CA VAL A 181 4.43 7.72 0.13
C VAL A 181 4.83 7.11 -1.20
N GLN A 182 3.88 6.51 -1.91
CA GLN A 182 4.12 5.87 -3.21
C GLN A 182 3.41 6.62 -4.33
N PHE A 183 4.13 6.89 -5.42
CA PHE A 183 3.54 7.48 -6.63
C PHE A 183 2.96 6.38 -7.54
N LEU A 184 1.67 6.50 -7.87
CA LEU A 184 0.92 5.55 -8.71
C LEU A 184 1.15 5.72 -10.22
N GLY A 185 1.51 6.93 -10.64
CA GLY A 185 1.67 7.25 -12.05
C GLY A 185 3.00 6.77 -12.63
N SER A 186 3.00 6.41 -13.91
CA SER A 186 4.22 5.98 -14.63
C SER A 186 4.90 7.11 -15.42
N SER A 187 4.62 8.37 -15.11
CA SER A 187 5.21 9.54 -15.77
C SER A 187 6.59 9.95 -15.24
N LYS A 188 7.00 9.38 -14.11
CA LYS A 188 8.27 9.64 -13.43
C LYS A 188 9.00 8.35 -13.13
N SER A 189 10.33 8.38 -13.30
CA SER A 189 11.20 7.27 -12.91
C SER A 189 11.44 7.27 -11.39
N PRO A 190 11.85 6.13 -10.81
CA PRO A 190 12.19 6.07 -9.38
C PRO A 190 13.30 7.05 -8.96
N VAL A 191 14.23 7.37 -9.88
CA VAL A 191 15.30 8.35 -9.60
C VAL A 191 14.70 9.76 -9.46
N GLU A 192 13.84 10.18 -10.41
CA GLU A 192 13.16 11.49 -10.33
C GLU A 192 12.28 11.63 -9.10
N LEU A 193 11.62 10.53 -8.64
CA LEU A 193 10.81 10.53 -7.45
C LEU A 193 11.65 10.62 -6.17
N ALA A 194 12.76 9.90 -6.10
CA ALA A 194 13.69 9.97 -4.97
C ALA A 194 14.29 11.38 -4.79
N GLU A 195 14.62 12.07 -5.89
CA GLU A 195 15.08 13.46 -5.89
C GLU A 195 14.05 14.46 -5.32
N ARG A 196 12.76 14.06 -5.28
CA ARG A 196 11.63 14.83 -4.75
C ARG A 196 11.23 14.41 -3.32
N GLY A 197 12.00 13.52 -2.69
CA GLY A 197 11.71 13.01 -1.34
C GLY A 197 10.67 11.91 -1.28
N ILE A 198 10.10 11.47 -2.42
CA ILE A 198 9.13 10.40 -2.48
C ILE A 198 9.86 9.06 -2.30
N ASN A 199 9.43 8.26 -1.32
CA ASN A 199 10.14 7.07 -0.86
C ASN A 199 9.52 5.73 -1.33
N GLY A 200 8.56 5.79 -2.28
CA GLY A 200 7.93 4.60 -2.82
C GLY A 200 7.37 4.75 -4.22
N VAL A 201 7.19 3.62 -4.87
CA VAL A 201 6.56 3.50 -6.19
C VAL A 201 5.48 2.43 -6.15
N ASP A 202 4.32 2.75 -6.71
CA ASP A 202 3.20 1.82 -6.91
C ASP A 202 2.78 1.88 -8.37
N TYR A 203 3.49 1.12 -9.22
CA TYR A 203 3.26 1.16 -10.66
C TYR A 203 2.35 0.03 -11.11
N ASN A 204 1.58 0.31 -12.17
CA ASN A 204 0.95 -0.78 -12.92
C ASN A 204 2.01 -1.83 -13.28
N HIS A 205 1.70 -3.11 -13.05
CA HIS A 205 2.65 -4.22 -13.23
C HIS A 205 3.30 -4.28 -14.63
N ALA A 206 2.62 -3.77 -15.67
CA ALA A 206 3.16 -3.71 -17.02
C ALA A 206 4.33 -2.72 -17.15
N VAL A 207 4.38 -1.67 -16.32
CA VAL A 207 5.44 -0.64 -16.32
C VAL A 207 6.80 -1.27 -16.05
N TYR A 208 6.89 -2.24 -15.14
CA TYR A 208 8.14 -2.95 -14.85
C TYR A 208 8.65 -3.78 -16.04
N SER A 209 7.79 -4.15 -16.97
CA SER A 209 8.19 -4.83 -18.21
C SER A 209 8.66 -3.86 -19.27
N LEU A 210 8.08 -2.66 -19.33
CA LEU A 210 8.43 -1.59 -20.25
C LEU A 210 9.72 -0.88 -19.83
N HIS A 211 9.87 -0.62 -18.53
CA HIS A 211 10.99 0.10 -17.92
C HIS A 211 11.87 -0.83 -17.09
N LYS A 212 12.61 -1.73 -17.77
CA LYS A 212 13.39 -2.82 -17.12
C LYS A 212 14.34 -2.39 -16.01
N LYS A 213 14.79 -1.12 -15.98
CA LYS A 213 15.69 -0.61 -14.94
C LYS A 213 14.96 -0.01 -13.73
N TRP A 214 13.66 0.26 -13.83
CA TRP A 214 12.95 0.98 -12.79
C TRP A 214 12.87 0.22 -11.46
N TYR A 215 12.67 -1.10 -11.52
CA TYR A 215 12.75 -1.90 -10.30
C TYR A 215 14.11 -1.77 -9.59
N SER A 216 15.23 -1.94 -10.33
CA SER A 216 16.58 -1.81 -9.75
C SER A 216 16.89 -0.38 -9.29
N GLN A 217 16.38 0.64 -9.99
CA GLN A 217 16.49 2.04 -9.57
C GLN A 217 15.72 2.31 -8.26
N ALA A 218 14.50 1.79 -8.13
CA ALA A 218 13.72 1.90 -6.90
C ALA A 218 14.49 1.25 -5.73
N ARG A 219 15.02 0.04 -5.92
CA ARG A 219 15.81 -0.65 -4.88
C ARG A 219 17.10 0.07 -4.52
N ALA A 220 17.81 0.64 -5.51
CA ALA A 220 19.02 1.42 -5.29
C ALA A 220 18.75 2.69 -4.44
N ASN A 221 17.57 3.28 -4.59
CA ASN A 221 17.10 4.42 -3.81
C ASN A 221 16.34 4.01 -2.51
N LYS A 222 16.35 2.72 -2.13
CA LYS A 222 15.67 2.18 -0.93
C LYS A 222 14.16 2.45 -0.90
N MET A 223 13.54 2.61 -2.05
CA MET A 223 12.11 2.86 -2.17
C MET A 223 11.29 1.60 -1.91
N SER A 224 10.13 1.75 -1.28
CA SER A 224 9.09 0.73 -1.26
C SER A 224 8.54 0.51 -2.67
N VAL A 225 8.30 -0.77 -3.03
CA VAL A 225 7.85 -1.16 -4.37
C VAL A 225 6.57 -1.95 -4.30
N ASN A 226 5.49 -1.37 -4.80
CA ASN A 226 4.20 -2.00 -4.99
C ASN A 226 3.90 -2.22 -6.48
N ALA A 227 2.95 -3.10 -6.78
CA ALA A 227 2.44 -3.31 -8.13
C ALA A 227 0.92 -3.47 -8.12
N TRP A 228 0.21 -2.73 -8.99
CA TRP A 228 -1.26 -2.74 -9.11
C TRP A 228 -1.73 -2.87 -10.56
N THR A 229 -3.01 -3.13 -10.87
CA THR A 229 -3.84 -4.07 -10.13
C THR A 229 -3.56 -5.43 -10.74
N VAL A 230 -2.97 -6.34 -9.98
CA VAL A 230 -2.45 -7.61 -10.49
C VAL A 230 -3.49 -8.70 -10.23
N ASN A 231 -4.26 -9.07 -11.27
CA ASN A 231 -5.42 -9.95 -11.10
C ASN A 231 -5.26 -11.34 -11.72
N ASN A 232 -4.19 -11.58 -12.48
CA ASN A 232 -3.95 -12.92 -13.02
C ASN A 232 -2.73 -13.58 -12.35
N GLU A 233 -2.81 -14.90 -12.20
CA GLU A 233 -1.80 -15.70 -11.48
C GLU A 233 -0.38 -15.59 -12.06
N LYS A 234 -0.26 -15.51 -13.39
CA LYS A 234 1.05 -15.43 -14.06
C LYS A 234 1.75 -14.13 -13.68
N ASP A 235 1.02 -13.03 -13.67
CA ASP A 235 1.59 -11.72 -13.31
C ASP A 235 1.83 -11.62 -11.80
N MET A 236 0.96 -12.19 -10.95
CA MET A 236 1.20 -12.32 -9.51
C MET A 236 2.53 -13.05 -9.24
N LYS A 237 2.71 -14.25 -9.82
CA LYS A 237 3.95 -15.02 -9.71
C LYS A 237 5.17 -14.22 -10.19
N LYS A 238 5.02 -13.45 -11.29
CA LYS A 238 6.08 -12.61 -11.84
C LYS A 238 6.45 -11.49 -10.88
N MET A 239 5.49 -10.75 -10.32
CA MET A 239 5.74 -9.63 -9.41
C MET A 239 6.37 -10.12 -8.10
N PHE A 240 5.84 -11.18 -7.49
CA PHE A 240 6.45 -11.75 -6.28
C PHE A 240 7.88 -12.23 -6.53
N ARG A 241 8.15 -12.95 -7.64
CA ARG A 241 9.52 -13.39 -7.98
C ARG A 241 10.47 -12.24 -8.28
N MET A 242 9.96 -11.12 -8.80
CA MET A 242 10.73 -9.90 -8.97
C MET A 242 11.13 -9.31 -7.60
N GLY A 243 10.33 -9.52 -6.57
CA GLY A 243 10.59 -9.08 -5.20
C GLY A 243 9.93 -7.74 -4.87
N VAL A 244 8.69 -7.52 -5.33
CA VAL A 244 7.88 -6.38 -4.84
C VAL A 244 7.65 -6.51 -3.33
N ASP A 245 7.57 -5.39 -2.62
CA ASP A 245 7.25 -5.39 -1.19
C ASP A 245 5.77 -5.62 -0.97
N GLN A 246 4.93 -5.06 -1.86
CA GLN A 246 3.48 -5.23 -1.82
C GLN A 246 2.94 -5.59 -3.21
N LEU A 247 1.78 -6.26 -3.22
CA LEU A 247 1.02 -6.55 -4.43
C LEU A 247 -0.46 -6.24 -4.19
N THR A 248 -0.99 -5.30 -4.95
CA THR A 248 -2.40 -4.85 -4.88
C THR A 248 -3.24 -5.61 -5.89
N THR A 249 -4.33 -6.26 -5.42
CA THR A 249 -5.16 -7.15 -6.24
C THR A 249 -6.63 -7.19 -5.81
N ASP A 250 -7.53 -7.46 -6.78
CA ASP A 250 -8.94 -7.81 -6.53
C ASP A 250 -9.14 -9.26 -6.05
N HIS A 251 -8.06 -10.09 -6.10
CA HIS A 251 -8.09 -11.52 -5.76
C HIS A 251 -7.07 -11.87 -4.67
N PRO A 252 -7.20 -11.28 -3.46
CA PRO A 252 -6.17 -11.40 -2.42
C PRO A 252 -6.00 -12.83 -1.89
N LEU A 253 -7.04 -13.67 -1.88
CA LEU A 253 -6.91 -15.08 -1.52
C LEU A 253 -6.06 -15.85 -2.53
N THR A 254 -6.27 -15.64 -3.83
CA THR A 254 -5.45 -16.24 -4.89
C THR A 254 -4.00 -15.80 -4.77
N ALA A 255 -3.75 -14.51 -4.49
CA ALA A 255 -2.39 -14.00 -4.27
C ALA A 255 -1.70 -14.69 -3.08
N ARG A 256 -2.43 -14.95 -1.98
CA ARG A 256 -1.94 -15.68 -0.80
C ARG A 256 -1.54 -17.12 -1.13
N GLU A 257 -2.37 -17.83 -1.88
CA GLU A 257 -2.06 -19.20 -2.35
C GLU A 257 -0.81 -19.20 -3.21
N ILE A 258 -0.71 -18.30 -4.18
CA ILE A 258 0.45 -18.18 -5.05
C ILE A 258 1.73 -17.86 -4.26
N LEU A 259 1.66 -16.96 -3.30
CA LEU A 259 2.80 -16.58 -2.46
C LEU A 259 3.33 -17.81 -1.71
N LYS A 260 2.42 -18.61 -1.13
CA LYS A 260 2.72 -19.86 -0.46
C LYS A 260 3.34 -20.90 -1.43
N ASP A 261 2.77 -21.07 -2.61
CA ASP A 261 3.23 -22.04 -3.61
C ASP A 261 4.65 -21.78 -4.10
N ILE A 262 5.07 -20.51 -4.15
CA ILE A 262 6.44 -20.14 -4.52
C ILE A 262 7.40 -20.11 -3.34
N GLY A 263 6.96 -20.50 -2.14
CA GLY A 263 7.78 -20.59 -0.92
C GLY A 263 8.07 -19.26 -0.24
N TYR A 264 7.27 -18.21 -0.50
CA TYR A 264 7.40 -16.90 0.14
C TYR A 264 6.47 -16.80 1.35
N ALA A 265 6.84 -15.99 2.35
CA ALA A 265 5.95 -15.66 3.45
C ALA A 265 5.13 -14.41 3.14
N GLU A 266 3.90 -14.38 3.61
CA GLU A 266 3.10 -13.16 3.66
C GLU A 266 3.60 -12.27 4.81
N LEU A 267 3.77 -10.96 4.56
CA LEU A 267 3.93 -9.98 5.63
C LEU A 267 2.63 -9.92 6.44
N ARG A 268 2.76 -9.77 7.74
CA ARG A 268 1.66 -9.59 8.68
C ARG A 268 2.00 -8.46 9.63
#